data_7432297e5ea1b6f88d71ce90c462dad4
#
_entry.id   7432297e5ea1b6f88d71ce90c462dad4
#
_cell.length_a   1.000
_cell.length_b   1.000
_cell.length_c   1.000
_cell.angle_alpha   90.00
_cell.angle_beta   90.00
_cell.angle_gamma   90.00
#
_symmetry.space_group_name_H-M   'P 1'
#
loop_
_entity.id
_entity.type
_entity.pdbx_description
1 polymer ?
#
loop_
_entity_poly.entity_id
_entity_poly.type
_entity_poly.pdbx_seq_one_letter_code
_entity_poly.pdbx_strand_id
1 'polypeptide(L)'
;MLAGCASQKQDTIEKRNTDISKDLTYDHSMELEYAKMFAVDYYQNDYALVTIADDGKYLIVPEGESVPEDMDKDITVLQQPIQNIYLAASAAMDMFVATDALDAVRFSSLKADGWYIEEAKKAMEDGDIIYAGKYSAPDYEMILNENCGLAIENTMILHTPEVKEQMEKFNIPVLVDHSSYETNPLGRTE
;
A
#
# COMPACT_ATOMS: atom_id res chain seq x y z
N MET A 1 31.88 -27.22 -3.07
CA MET A 1 31.35 -26.53 -1.91
C MET A 1 30.60 -25.27 -2.41
N LEU A 2 29.29 -25.35 -2.51
CA LEU A 2 28.42 -24.22 -2.85
C LEU A 2 27.65 -23.91 -1.57
N ALA A 3 28.04 -22.86 -0.88
CA ALA A 3 27.31 -22.32 0.26
C ALA A 3 26.23 -21.40 -0.28
N GLY A 4 24.96 -21.78 -0.12
CA GLY A 4 23.82 -21.02 -0.52
C GLY A 4 23.62 -19.80 0.38
N CYS A 5 23.66 -18.61 -0.18
CA CYS A 5 23.10 -17.40 0.41
C CYS A 5 21.59 -17.36 0.14
N ALA A 6 20.80 -17.92 1.05
CA ALA A 6 19.34 -17.88 0.95
C ALA A 6 18.68 -17.79 2.33
N SER A 7 19.24 -16.98 3.27
CA SER A 7 18.70 -16.92 4.63
C SER A 7 18.66 -15.54 5.27
N GLN A 8 18.67 -14.45 4.51
CA GLN A 8 18.66 -13.10 5.12
C GLN A 8 17.34 -12.32 4.93
N LYS A 9 16.43 -12.75 4.07
CA LYS A 9 15.20 -11.98 3.75
C LYS A 9 14.00 -12.26 4.66
N GLN A 10 13.96 -13.42 5.31
CA GLN A 10 12.84 -13.80 6.19
C GLN A 10 12.94 -13.21 7.61
N ASP A 11 14.15 -12.81 8.02
CA ASP A 11 14.41 -12.26 9.37
C ASP A 11 13.84 -10.84 9.60
N THR A 12 13.49 -10.10 8.55
CA THR A 12 13.13 -8.67 8.67
C THR A 12 11.72 -8.45 9.20
N ILE A 13 10.79 -9.33 8.88
CA ILE A 13 9.40 -9.25 9.38
C ILE A 13 9.28 -9.90 10.76
N GLU A 14 9.99 -10.99 11.02
CA GLU A 14 9.91 -11.72 12.30
C GLU A 14 10.56 -10.98 13.49
N LYS A 15 11.52 -10.07 13.24
CA LYS A 15 12.25 -9.29 14.27
C LYS A 15 12.04 -7.79 14.11
N ARG A 16 10.81 -7.36 13.90
CA ARG A 16 10.50 -5.94 13.79
C ARG A 16 10.49 -5.25 15.15
N ASN A 17 10.88 -3.99 15.15
CA ASN A 17 10.77 -3.13 16.31
C ASN A 17 9.36 -2.57 16.40
N THR A 18 8.67 -2.81 17.51
CA THR A 18 7.34 -2.27 17.82
C THR A 18 7.39 -1.00 18.63
N ASP A 19 8.58 -0.58 19.12
CA ASP A 19 8.79 0.69 19.82
C ASP A 19 9.23 1.74 18.80
N ILE A 20 8.27 2.36 18.13
CA ILE A 20 8.48 3.29 17.00
C ILE A 20 8.27 4.76 17.36
N SER A 21 7.64 5.05 18.49
CA SER A 21 7.42 6.40 19.02
C SER A 21 7.08 6.33 20.51
N LYS A 22 7.46 7.36 21.26
CA LYS A 22 7.08 7.50 22.67
C LYS A 22 5.60 7.79 22.87
N ASP A 23 4.95 8.29 21.82
CA ASP A 23 3.53 8.66 21.84
C ASP A 23 2.63 7.46 21.54
N LEU A 24 3.19 6.34 21.11
CA LEU A 24 2.47 5.12 20.76
C LEU A 24 2.73 4.02 21.78
N THR A 25 1.67 3.41 22.27
CA THR A 25 1.75 2.22 23.13
C THR A 25 1.33 1.00 22.33
N TYR A 26 2.30 0.08 22.11
CA TYR A 26 2.04 -1.18 21.45
C TYR A 26 0.96 -1.98 22.20
N ASP A 27 0.05 -2.59 21.45
CA ASP A 27 -1.02 -3.43 21.99
C ASP A 27 -0.80 -4.90 21.61
N HIS A 28 -0.93 -5.23 20.31
CA HIS A 28 -0.74 -6.59 19.82
C HIS A 28 -0.32 -6.58 18.35
N SER A 29 0.09 -7.75 17.85
CA SER A 29 0.33 -7.96 16.42
C SER A 29 -0.78 -8.81 15.81
N MET A 30 -1.10 -8.55 14.55
CA MET A 30 -2.00 -9.39 13.77
C MET A 30 -1.44 -10.82 13.69
N GLU A 31 -2.26 -11.81 14.02
CA GLU A 31 -1.91 -13.21 13.83
C GLU A 31 -2.17 -13.58 12.36
N LEU A 32 -1.10 -13.92 11.64
CA LEU A 32 -1.15 -14.33 10.24
C LEU A 32 -0.84 -15.83 10.14
N GLU A 33 -1.71 -16.58 9.48
CA GLU A 33 -1.55 -18.02 9.31
C GLU A 33 -0.79 -18.35 8.01
N TYR A 34 -1.04 -17.62 6.94
CA TYR A 34 -0.55 -17.92 5.61
C TYR A 34 0.39 -16.85 5.06
N ALA A 35 0.11 -15.57 5.30
CA ALA A 35 0.88 -14.46 4.76
C ALA A 35 2.28 -14.37 5.36
N LYS A 36 3.26 -14.02 4.50
CA LYS A 36 4.68 -13.86 4.87
C LYS A 36 5.27 -12.55 4.38
N MET A 37 4.55 -11.86 3.50
CA MET A 37 5.06 -10.63 2.86
C MET A 37 4.67 -9.36 3.60
N PHE A 38 3.81 -9.44 4.63
CA PHE A 38 3.48 -8.30 5.46
C PHE A 38 3.31 -8.68 6.93
N ALA A 39 3.26 -7.69 7.79
CA ALA A 39 2.88 -7.81 9.19
C ALA A 39 2.19 -6.53 9.63
N VAL A 40 1.29 -6.64 10.61
CA VAL A 40 0.59 -5.50 11.20
C VAL A 40 0.77 -5.52 12.70
N ASP A 41 1.20 -4.39 13.26
CA ASP A 41 1.30 -4.15 14.68
C ASP A 41 0.31 -3.06 15.08
N TYR A 42 -0.57 -3.37 16.03
CA TYR A 42 -1.59 -2.46 16.52
C TYR A 42 -1.12 -1.74 17.78
N TYR A 43 -1.52 -0.49 17.89
CA TYR A 43 -1.25 0.38 19.02
C TYR A 43 -2.56 0.89 19.61
N GLN A 44 -2.51 1.43 20.85
CA GLN A 44 -3.67 2.07 21.44
C GLN A 44 -4.21 3.19 20.56
N ASN A 45 -5.51 3.48 20.68
CA ASN A 45 -6.24 4.45 19.85
C ASN A 45 -6.26 4.08 18.35
N ASP A 46 -6.28 2.80 18.04
CA ASP A 46 -6.47 2.24 16.69
C ASP A 46 -5.36 2.60 15.65
N TYR A 47 -4.18 3.04 16.10
CA TYR A 47 -3.04 3.16 15.20
C TYR A 47 -2.56 1.76 14.76
N ALA A 48 -2.10 1.65 13.52
CA ALA A 48 -1.57 0.40 13.00
C ALA A 48 -0.30 0.64 12.17
N LEU A 49 0.76 -0.11 12.46
CA LEU A 49 1.98 -0.13 11.66
C LEU A 49 1.92 -1.33 10.71
N VAL A 50 1.85 -1.07 9.44
CA VAL A 50 1.96 -2.08 8.38
C VAL A 50 3.41 -2.13 7.92
N THR A 51 4.03 -3.30 8.03
CA THR A 51 5.38 -3.57 7.50
C THR A 51 5.26 -4.48 6.29
N ILE A 52 5.75 -4.04 5.13
CA ILE A 52 5.75 -4.82 3.89
C ILE A 52 7.18 -5.27 3.59
N ALA A 53 7.36 -6.56 3.36
CA ALA A 53 8.66 -7.13 3.03
C ALA A 53 9.25 -6.50 1.76
N ASP A 54 10.52 -6.14 1.83
CA ASP A 54 11.27 -5.55 0.71
C ASP A 54 10.70 -4.19 0.20
N ASP A 55 9.72 -3.56 0.89
CA ASP A 55 9.20 -2.24 0.52
C ASP A 55 9.39 -1.23 1.67
N GLY A 56 8.55 -1.26 2.70
CA GLY A 56 8.61 -0.21 3.72
C GLY A 56 7.68 -0.44 4.91
N LYS A 57 7.60 0.60 5.75
CA LYS A 57 6.73 0.67 6.91
C LYS A 57 5.75 1.83 6.73
N TYR A 58 4.50 1.57 7.05
CA TYR A 58 3.40 2.51 6.87
C TYR A 58 2.60 2.61 8.16
N LEU A 59 2.63 3.78 8.80
CA LEU A 59 1.81 4.03 9.97
C LEU A 59 0.44 4.56 9.53
N ILE A 60 -0.59 3.77 9.77
CA ILE A 60 -1.98 4.19 9.61
C ILE A 60 -2.34 5.01 10.84
N VAL A 61 -2.64 6.27 10.63
CA VAL A 61 -3.10 7.20 11.68
C VAL A 61 -4.62 7.34 11.55
N PRO A 62 -5.40 7.01 12.59
CA PRO A 62 -6.86 7.11 12.55
C PRO A 62 -7.35 8.52 12.31
N GLU A 63 -8.56 8.64 11.77
CA GLU A 63 -9.21 9.93 11.58
C GLU A 63 -9.39 10.65 12.92
N GLY A 64 -8.96 11.90 12.99
CA GLY A 64 -9.04 12.72 14.19
C GLY A 64 -7.88 12.56 15.17
N GLU A 65 -7.02 11.55 14.98
CA GLU A 65 -5.80 11.37 15.78
C GLU A 65 -4.62 12.14 15.17
N SER A 66 -3.65 12.50 16.03
CA SER A 66 -2.46 13.24 15.61
C SER A 66 -1.32 12.32 15.17
N VAL A 67 -0.54 12.77 14.19
CA VAL A 67 0.70 12.09 13.81
C VAL A 67 1.70 12.18 14.96
N PRO A 68 2.29 11.06 15.44
CA PRO A 68 3.31 11.09 16.49
C PRO A 68 4.56 11.88 16.07
N GLU A 69 5.17 12.64 17.01
CA GLU A 69 6.28 13.55 16.69
C GLU A 69 7.64 12.81 16.56
N ASP A 70 7.87 11.78 17.37
CA ASP A 70 9.18 11.12 17.55
C ASP A 70 9.26 9.77 16.79
N MET A 71 8.81 9.73 15.54
CA MET A 71 8.86 8.48 14.74
C MET A 71 10.18 8.29 14.00
N ASP A 72 10.49 7.03 13.69
CA ASP A 72 11.56 6.68 12.77
C ASP A 72 11.29 7.28 11.38
N LYS A 73 12.31 7.86 10.76
CA LYS A 73 12.20 8.57 9.48
C LYS A 73 11.90 7.65 8.28
N ASP A 74 12.05 6.34 8.47
CA ASP A 74 11.75 5.32 7.46
C ASP A 74 10.29 4.86 7.50
N ILE A 75 9.47 5.48 8.36
CA ILE A 75 8.03 5.20 8.43
C ILE A 75 7.25 6.22 7.63
N THR A 76 6.52 5.76 6.64
CA THR A 76 5.58 6.57 5.86
C THR A 76 4.26 6.71 6.60
N VAL A 77 3.78 7.93 6.79
CA VAL A 77 2.49 8.19 7.45
C VAL A 77 1.35 8.13 6.44
N LEU A 78 0.30 7.39 6.77
CA LEU A 78 -0.96 7.33 6.06
C LEU A 78 -2.09 7.79 6.98
N GLN A 79 -2.46 9.06 6.88
CA GLN A 79 -3.55 9.67 7.67
C GLN A 79 -4.90 9.29 7.08
N GLN A 80 -5.79 8.72 7.89
CA GLN A 80 -7.18 8.48 7.50
C GLN A 80 -8.01 9.78 7.52
N PRO A 81 -9.04 9.88 6.64
CA PRO A 81 -9.43 8.93 5.61
C PRO A 81 -8.48 8.98 4.40
N ILE A 82 -8.04 7.81 3.91
CA ILE A 82 -7.23 7.71 2.71
C ILE A 82 -8.19 7.67 1.51
N GLN A 83 -8.12 8.66 0.65
CA GLN A 83 -9.00 8.83 -0.50
C GLN A 83 -8.21 9.18 -1.76
N ASN A 84 -8.89 9.16 -2.90
CA ASN A 84 -8.32 9.45 -4.21
C ASN A 84 -7.10 8.59 -4.52
N ILE A 85 -7.21 7.29 -4.25
CA ILE A 85 -6.13 6.34 -4.45
C ILE A 85 -5.84 6.17 -5.94
N TYR A 86 -4.54 6.24 -6.31
CA TYR A 86 -4.05 5.78 -7.60
C TYR A 86 -3.71 4.29 -7.50
N LEU A 87 -4.50 3.45 -8.22
CA LEU A 87 -4.35 2.01 -8.17
C LEU A 87 -3.70 1.48 -9.46
N ALA A 88 -2.42 1.13 -9.36
CA ALA A 88 -1.65 0.46 -10.40
C ALA A 88 -1.50 -1.05 -10.16
N ALA A 89 -1.64 -1.50 -8.91
CA ALA A 89 -1.69 -2.91 -8.54
C ALA A 89 -3.07 -3.50 -8.88
N SER A 90 -3.25 -3.93 -10.12
CA SER A 90 -4.56 -4.41 -10.61
C SER A 90 -5.12 -5.59 -9.80
N ALA A 91 -4.26 -6.41 -9.17
CA ALA A 91 -4.67 -7.50 -8.30
C ALA A 91 -5.36 -7.02 -7.00
N ALA A 92 -5.11 -5.78 -6.58
CA ALA A 92 -5.74 -5.22 -5.39
C ALA A 92 -7.17 -4.69 -5.64
N MET A 93 -7.58 -4.48 -6.89
CA MET A 93 -8.91 -3.94 -7.21
C MET A 93 -10.04 -4.83 -6.67
N ASP A 94 -9.87 -6.16 -6.75
CA ASP A 94 -10.86 -7.11 -6.24
C ASP A 94 -11.04 -6.99 -4.71
N MET A 95 -9.97 -6.65 -3.99
CA MET A 95 -10.03 -6.42 -2.55
C MET A 95 -10.81 -5.15 -2.21
N PHE A 96 -10.66 -4.07 -2.99
CA PHE A 96 -11.45 -2.86 -2.82
C PHE A 96 -12.94 -3.11 -3.05
N VAL A 97 -13.28 -3.94 -4.04
CA VAL A 97 -14.68 -4.36 -4.28
C VAL A 97 -15.18 -5.25 -3.14
N ALA A 98 -14.40 -6.25 -2.73
CA ALA A 98 -14.81 -7.21 -1.70
C ALA A 98 -15.01 -6.58 -0.32
N THR A 99 -14.32 -5.49 -0.03
CA THR A 99 -14.41 -4.75 1.26
C THR A 99 -15.32 -3.52 1.20
N ASP A 100 -16.05 -3.32 0.09
CA ASP A 100 -16.92 -2.16 -0.13
C ASP A 100 -16.18 -0.81 -0.01
N ALA A 101 -14.93 -0.77 -0.48
CA ALA A 101 -14.04 0.39 -0.41
C ALA A 101 -13.66 0.95 -1.79
N LEU A 102 -14.40 0.58 -2.84
CA LEU A 102 -14.10 0.99 -4.21
C LEU A 102 -14.16 2.50 -4.41
N ASP A 103 -14.95 3.21 -3.63
CA ASP A 103 -15.09 4.67 -3.63
C ASP A 103 -13.81 5.41 -3.18
N ALA A 104 -12.90 4.74 -2.49
CA ALA A 104 -11.58 5.29 -2.18
C ALA A 104 -10.64 5.34 -3.39
N VAL A 105 -10.90 4.53 -4.43
CA VAL A 105 -10.11 4.49 -5.66
C VAL A 105 -10.61 5.54 -6.63
N ARG A 106 -9.77 6.52 -6.93
CA ARG A 106 -10.10 7.58 -7.89
C ARG A 106 -9.41 7.39 -9.24
N PHE A 107 -8.22 6.78 -9.22
CA PHE A 107 -7.39 6.66 -10.42
C PHE A 107 -7.02 5.21 -10.68
N SER A 108 -7.04 4.85 -11.96
CA SER A 108 -6.63 3.52 -12.44
C SER A 108 -5.48 3.64 -13.43
N SER A 109 -4.52 2.72 -13.34
CA SER A 109 -3.47 2.55 -14.34
C SER A 109 -3.93 1.78 -15.58
N LEU A 110 -5.12 1.19 -15.55
CA LEU A 110 -5.76 0.52 -16.67
C LEU A 110 -6.96 1.32 -17.15
N LYS A 111 -7.22 1.24 -18.44
CA LYS A 111 -8.47 1.76 -19.04
C LYS A 111 -9.64 0.80 -18.77
N ALA A 112 -10.87 1.28 -18.95
CA ALA A 112 -12.08 0.48 -18.69
C ALA A 112 -12.10 -0.85 -19.44
N ASP A 113 -11.61 -0.88 -20.68
CA ASP A 113 -11.53 -2.09 -21.51
C ASP A 113 -10.43 -3.08 -21.06
N GLY A 114 -9.54 -2.68 -20.17
CA GLY A 114 -8.54 -3.54 -19.54
C GLY A 114 -9.01 -4.23 -18.26
N TRP A 115 -10.19 -3.90 -17.74
CA TRP A 115 -10.73 -4.50 -16.53
C TRP A 115 -11.68 -5.66 -16.82
N TYR A 116 -11.52 -6.75 -16.07
CA TYR A 116 -12.44 -7.90 -16.04
C TYR A 116 -13.39 -7.85 -14.83
N ILE A 117 -13.13 -6.96 -13.86
CA ILE A 117 -13.96 -6.72 -12.68
C ILE A 117 -15.04 -5.72 -13.11
N GLU A 118 -16.30 -6.18 -13.12
CA GLU A 118 -17.42 -5.40 -13.67
C GLU A 118 -17.68 -4.12 -12.86
N GLU A 119 -17.51 -4.15 -11.53
CA GLU A 119 -17.66 -2.98 -10.66
C GLU A 119 -16.63 -1.90 -10.99
N ALA A 120 -15.37 -2.28 -11.18
CA ALA A 120 -14.30 -1.36 -11.57
C ALA A 120 -14.55 -0.75 -12.96
N LYS A 121 -14.97 -1.60 -13.91
CA LYS A 121 -15.31 -1.16 -15.26
C LYS A 121 -16.47 -0.17 -15.26
N LYS A 122 -17.53 -0.50 -14.51
CA LYS A 122 -18.69 0.37 -14.37
C LYS A 122 -18.31 1.71 -13.72
N ALA A 123 -17.53 1.70 -12.63
CA ALA A 123 -17.07 2.93 -11.99
C ALA A 123 -16.27 3.83 -12.94
N MET A 124 -15.49 3.22 -13.85
CA MET A 124 -14.77 3.98 -14.89
C MET A 124 -15.72 4.52 -15.99
N GLU A 125 -16.76 3.78 -16.38
CA GLU A 125 -17.76 4.21 -17.34
C GLU A 125 -18.62 5.35 -16.78
N ASP A 126 -18.92 5.31 -15.48
CA ASP A 126 -19.65 6.35 -14.76
C ASP A 126 -18.77 7.60 -14.45
N GLY A 127 -17.44 7.48 -14.56
CA GLY A 127 -16.48 8.54 -14.28
C GLY A 127 -16.07 8.69 -12.82
N ASP A 128 -16.45 7.74 -11.97
CA ASP A 128 -16.04 7.68 -10.57
C ASP A 128 -14.56 7.31 -10.46
N ILE A 129 -14.09 6.41 -11.33
CA ILE A 129 -12.68 6.09 -11.50
C ILE A 129 -12.22 6.58 -12.86
N ILE A 130 -11.06 7.24 -12.94
CA ILE A 130 -10.49 7.75 -14.18
C ILE A 130 -9.14 7.11 -14.49
N TYR A 131 -8.85 6.94 -15.77
CA TYR A 131 -7.54 6.50 -16.22
C TYR A 131 -6.52 7.63 -16.06
N ALA A 132 -5.52 7.43 -15.21
CA ALA A 132 -4.48 8.42 -14.93
C ALA A 132 -3.07 7.96 -15.35
N GLY A 133 -2.98 7.30 -16.50
CA GLY A 133 -1.69 6.82 -17.02
C GLY A 133 -1.29 5.45 -16.47
N LYS A 134 -0.28 4.84 -17.09
CA LYS A 134 0.27 3.55 -16.66
C LYS A 134 1.19 3.73 -15.44
N TYR A 135 1.43 2.64 -14.69
CA TYR A 135 2.39 2.60 -13.57
C TYR A 135 3.75 3.23 -13.92
N SER A 136 4.24 3.05 -15.15
CA SER A 136 5.53 3.58 -15.62
C SER A 136 5.47 5.00 -16.21
N ALA A 137 4.27 5.58 -16.34
CA ALA A 137 4.05 6.91 -16.89
C ALA A 137 2.69 7.46 -16.41
N PRO A 138 2.54 7.74 -15.12
CA PRO A 138 1.31 8.31 -14.58
C PRO A 138 1.14 9.76 -15.01
N ASP A 139 -0.11 10.20 -15.09
CA ASP A 139 -0.46 11.59 -15.31
C ASP A 139 -0.35 12.38 -13.99
N TYR A 140 0.84 12.87 -13.69
CA TYR A 140 1.12 13.59 -12.44
C TYR A 140 0.26 14.85 -12.27
N GLU A 141 -0.08 15.54 -13.36
CA GLU A 141 -0.93 16.74 -13.28
C GLU A 141 -2.33 16.35 -12.78
N MET A 142 -2.90 15.30 -13.35
CA MET A 142 -4.22 14.82 -12.98
C MET A 142 -4.28 14.34 -11.53
N ILE A 143 -3.33 13.49 -11.11
CA ILE A 143 -3.31 12.90 -9.75
C ILE A 143 -3.04 13.95 -8.67
N LEU A 144 -2.26 15.00 -8.98
CA LEU A 144 -2.01 16.11 -8.07
C LEU A 144 -3.20 17.06 -7.96
N ASN A 145 -3.86 17.36 -9.06
CA ASN A 145 -5.00 18.28 -9.09
C ASN A 145 -6.19 17.77 -8.27
N GLU A 146 -6.36 16.46 -8.17
CA GLU A 146 -7.43 15.84 -7.38
C GLU A 146 -6.94 15.32 -6.03
N ASN A 147 -5.75 15.74 -5.56
CA ASN A 147 -5.18 15.40 -4.25
C ASN A 147 -5.09 13.89 -4.00
N CYS A 148 -4.36 13.17 -4.83
CA CYS A 148 -4.09 11.74 -4.62
C CYS A 148 -3.50 11.50 -3.22
N GLY A 149 -4.18 10.68 -2.41
CA GLY A 149 -3.79 10.40 -1.04
C GLY A 149 -2.82 9.23 -0.88
N LEU A 150 -2.79 8.32 -1.87
CA LEU A 150 -1.95 7.12 -1.85
C LEU A 150 -1.82 6.56 -3.28
N ALA A 151 -0.63 6.15 -3.67
CA ALA A 151 -0.43 5.31 -4.84
C ALA A 151 -0.17 3.86 -4.39
N ILE A 152 -0.95 2.92 -4.92
CA ILE A 152 -0.73 1.48 -4.71
C ILE A 152 -0.20 0.90 -6.01
N GLU A 153 1.09 0.63 -5.99
CA GLU A 153 1.85 0.14 -7.14
C GLU A 153 2.07 -1.37 -7.05
N ASN A 154 2.25 -2.00 -8.18
CA ASN A 154 2.74 -3.37 -8.25
C ASN A 154 4.28 -3.40 -8.34
N THR A 155 4.88 -4.58 -8.16
CA THR A 155 6.35 -4.73 -8.18
C THR A 155 7.02 -4.38 -9.50
N MET A 156 6.28 -4.15 -10.58
CA MET A 156 6.84 -3.63 -11.85
C MET A 156 7.40 -2.21 -11.69
N ILE A 157 6.93 -1.45 -10.68
CA ILE A 157 7.46 -0.12 -10.36
C ILE A 157 8.96 -0.15 -10.05
N LEU A 158 9.47 -1.29 -9.55
CA LEU A 158 10.90 -1.47 -9.26
C LEU A 158 11.78 -1.42 -10.51
N HIS A 159 11.20 -1.56 -11.70
CA HIS A 159 11.89 -1.36 -12.99
C HIS A 159 11.90 0.11 -13.47
N THR A 160 11.12 0.96 -12.80
CA THR A 160 11.01 2.41 -13.06
C THR A 160 11.04 3.19 -11.74
N PRO A 161 12.12 3.06 -10.96
CA PRO A 161 12.19 3.64 -9.60
C PRO A 161 12.01 5.16 -9.59
N GLU A 162 12.37 5.83 -10.70
CA GLU A 162 12.16 7.27 -10.88
C GLU A 162 10.70 7.71 -10.79
N VAL A 163 9.75 6.83 -11.11
CA VAL A 163 8.31 7.12 -10.98
C VAL A 163 7.90 7.13 -9.52
N LYS A 164 8.32 6.11 -8.73
CA LYS A 164 8.11 6.06 -7.28
C LYS A 164 8.70 7.32 -6.61
N GLU A 165 9.98 7.60 -6.89
CA GLU A 165 10.66 8.77 -6.35
C GLU A 165 9.96 10.10 -6.70
N GLN A 166 9.38 10.18 -7.90
CA GLN A 166 8.69 11.39 -8.34
C GLN A 166 7.35 11.58 -7.61
N MET A 167 6.59 10.51 -7.38
CA MET A 167 5.38 10.55 -6.56
C MET A 167 5.68 10.97 -5.12
N GLU A 168 6.72 10.37 -4.52
CA GLU A 168 7.17 10.69 -3.16
C GLU A 168 7.63 12.15 -3.04
N LYS A 169 8.32 12.70 -4.05
CA LYS A 169 8.67 14.14 -4.12
C LYS A 169 7.45 15.05 -4.18
N PHE A 170 6.35 14.57 -4.69
CA PHE A 170 5.06 15.26 -4.68
C PHE A 170 4.26 15.03 -3.40
N ASN A 171 4.86 14.39 -2.39
CA ASN A 171 4.24 13.99 -1.14
C ASN A 171 3.05 13.04 -1.33
N ILE A 172 3.06 12.23 -2.39
CA ILE A 172 2.13 11.12 -2.57
C ILE A 172 2.82 9.88 -2.01
N PRO A 173 2.33 9.28 -0.92
CA PRO A 173 2.85 8.02 -0.41
C PRO A 173 2.72 6.93 -1.47
N VAL A 174 3.73 6.05 -1.57
CA VAL A 174 3.70 4.92 -2.51
C VAL A 174 3.86 3.63 -1.74
N LEU A 175 2.86 2.78 -1.82
CA LEU A 175 2.86 1.42 -1.29
C LEU A 175 3.03 0.44 -2.45
N VAL A 176 3.98 -0.48 -2.35
CA VAL A 176 4.18 -1.52 -3.36
C VAL A 176 3.53 -2.82 -2.91
N ASP A 177 2.54 -3.29 -3.67
CA ASP A 177 1.86 -4.56 -3.42
C ASP A 177 2.78 -5.74 -3.74
N HIS A 178 3.12 -6.50 -2.72
CA HIS A 178 3.91 -7.72 -2.78
C HIS A 178 3.08 -9.00 -2.68
N SER A 179 1.76 -8.93 -2.73
CA SER A 179 0.85 -10.09 -2.60
C SER A 179 1.16 -11.21 -3.59
N SER A 180 1.65 -10.86 -4.78
CA SER A 180 2.05 -11.84 -5.80
C SER A 180 3.26 -12.70 -5.43
N TYR A 181 4.03 -12.31 -4.40
CA TYR A 181 5.16 -13.07 -3.87
C TYR A 181 4.78 -13.99 -2.71
N GLU A 182 3.53 -13.93 -2.25
CA GLU A 182 3.03 -14.90 -1.28
C GLU A 182 3.09 -16.32 -1.85
N THR A 183 3.67 -17.22 -1.05
CA THR A 183 3.84 -18.64 -1.45
C THR A 183 2.55 -19.44 -1.33
N ASN A 184 1.60 -18.95 -0.53
CA ASN A 184 0.28 -19.54 -0.32
C ASN A 184 -0.79 -18.61 -0.90
N PRO A 185 -1.72 -19.10 -1.76
CA PRO A 185 -2.82 -18.28 -2.27
C PRO A 185 -3.67 -17.63 -1.18
N LEU A 186 -3.85 -18.27 -0.02
CA LEU A 186 -4.59 -17.70 1.11
C LEU A 186 -3.84 -16.52 1.75
N GLY A 187 -2.51 -16.49 1.70
CA GLY A 187 -1.74 -15.34 2.19
C GLY A 187 -1.92 -14.06 1.37
N ARG A 188 -2.50 -14.16 0.16
CA ARG A 188 -2.82 -12.98 -0.66
C ARG A 188 -4.12 -12.29 -0.21
N THR A 189 -4.96 -12.99 0.54
CA THR A 189 -6.29 -12.53 0.92
C THR A 189 -6.46 -12.43 2.43
N GLU A 190 -5.40 -12.72 3.17
CA GLU A 190 -5.34 -12.55 4.61
C GLU A 190 -5.10 -11.10 4.99
#